data_379533b8085fbca5eaec09c0b1905050
#
_entry.id   379533b8085fbca5eaec09c0b1905050
#
_cell.length_a   1.000
_cell.length_b   1.000
_cell.length_c   1.000
_cell.angle_alpha   90.00
_cell.angle_beta   90.00
_cell.angle_gamma   90.00
#
_symmetry.space_group_name_H-M   'P 1'
#
loop_
_entity.id
_entity.type
_entity.pdbx_description
1 polymer ?
#
loop_
_entity_poly.entity_id
_entity_poly.type
_entity_poly.pdbx_seq_one_letter_code
_entity_poly.pdbx_strand_id
1 'polypeptide(L)'
;MSELRDDHTGPFDPDWTVERLTRVGLARLCREYQMLSMFHDRALMPHVAAVGGMEASVTLADGEWMGSSPIYTRRNLANVGATGDTVATIAKGIQLDIGGPDHYLDFRFEVTSDDEGFFWTEFCGPHDHLRRLTGNDPGTVQLMCHGMEDRTFDATFGATNPKARCEPIFRPPRPDEFSGHHCRWRLYIDHDAEGALPANPSLAFMETTRAASFSYELGESAEPGGLDDYTGPLLEWFRLEEFSHAFLVRQAKEYALDVHLLMRAGYWTASENWGDEFLEQTIPEHRAGFAPGLTERLVDA
;
A
#
# COMPACT_ATOMS: atom_id res chain seq x y z
N MET A 1 -2.42 29.69 17.78
CA MET A 1 -2.11 28.30 17.40
C MET A 1 -2.96 27.41 18.31
N SER A 2 -3.77 26.52 17.76
CA SER A 2 -4.48 25.51 18.54
C SER A 2 -3.46 24.57 19.16
N GLU A 3 -3.72 24.09 20.38
CA GLU A 3 -2.88 23.13 21.09
C GLU A 3 -2.77 21.81 20.28
N LEU A 4 -1.53 21.33 20.09
CA LEU A 4 -1.29 20.04 19.46
C LEU A 4 -1.72 18.90 20.38
N ARG A 5 -2.19 17.80 19.82
CA ARG A 5 -2.71 16.62 20.53
C ARG A 5 -2.07 15.36 19.96
N ASP A 6 -1.88 14.37 20.81
CA ASP A 6 -1.36 13.06 20.40
C ASP A 6 -2.42 12.18 19.71
N ASP A 7 -3.70 12.55 19.87
CA ASP A 7 -4.84 11.85 19.32
C ASP A 7 -5.96 12.82 18.92
N HIS A 8 -7.01 12.32 18.33
CA HIS A 8 -8.21 13.07 17.95
C HIS A 8 -9.42 12.75 18.82
N THR A 9 -9.20 12.19 20.02
CA THR A 9 -10.27 11.93 21.00
C THR A 9 -10.88 13.22 21.55
N GLY A 10 -12.12 13.15 21.97
CA GLY A 10 -12.81 14.27 22.57
C GLY A 10 -14.13 14.63 21.86
N PRO A 11 -14.74 15.78 22.21
CA PRO A 11 -15.94 16.25 21.55
C PRO A 11 -15.70 16.52 20.07
N PHE A 12 -16.72 16.28 19.25
CA PHE A 12 -16.67 16.64 17.83
C PHE A 12 -16.31 18.11 17.63
N ASP A 13 -15.28 18.37 16.87
CA ASP A 13 -14.80 19.70 16.49
C ASP A 13 -14.92 19.83 14.95
N PRO A 14 -15.80 20.67 14.43
CA PRO A 14 -16.00 20.84 12.99
C PRO A 14 -14.77 21.48 12.28
N ASP A 15 -13.91 22.14 13.04
CA ASP A 15 -12.70 22.79 12.54
C ASP A 15 -11.43 21.92 12.76
N TRP A 16 -11.63 20.66 13.14
CA TRP A 16 -10.51 19.74 13.34
C TRP A 16 -9.83 19.41 12.01
N THR A 17 -8.49 19.42 12.03
CA THR A 17 -7.66 19.03 10.89
C THR A 17 -6.47 18.20 11.38
N VAL A 18 -5.88 17.38 10.50
CA VAL A 18 -4.74 16.51 10.85
C VAL A 18 -3.50 17.29 11.30
N GLU A 19 -3.38 18.57 10.91
CA GLU A 19 -2.31 19.47 11.35
C GLU A 19 -2.31 19.75 12.86
N ARG A 20 -3.39 19.39 13.54
CA ARG A 20 -3.51 19.51 15.00
C ARG A 20 -2.95 18.31 15.76
N LEU A 21 -2.55 17.24 15.07
CA LEU A 21 -1.86 16.12 15.68
C LEU A 21 -0.37 16.43 15.86
N THR A 22 0.21 15.89 16.93
CA THR A 22 1.67 15.85 17.10
C THR A 22 2.31 14.93 16.06
N ARG A 23 3.63 14.97 15.94
CA ARG A 23 4.39 14.00 15.10
C ARG A 23 4.09 12.56 15.47
N VAL A 24 3.94 12.26 16.76
CA VAL A 24 3.60 10.91 17.24
C VAL A 24 2.20 10.51 16.80
N GLY A 25 1.22 11.38 16.99
CA GLY A 25 -0.16 11.14 16.53
C GLY A 25 -0.25 10.96 15.01
N LEU A 26 0.44 11.80 14.25
CA LEU A 26 0.50 11.69 12.78
C LEU A 26 1.15 10.38 12.31
N ALA A 27 2.25 9.96 12.94
CA ALA A 27 2.90 8.70 12.59
C ALA A 27 1.99 7.49 12.87
N ARG A 28 1.25 7.51 13.99
CA ARG A 28 0.22 6.50 14.28
C ARG A 28 -0.88 6.51 13.24
N LEU A 29 -1.45 7.68 12.93
CA LEU A 29 -2.51 7.83 11.94
C LEU A 29 -2.07 7.30 10.56
N CYS A 30 -0.85 7.60 10.12
CA CYS A 30 -0.31 7.06 8.87
C CYS A 30 -0.30 5.52 8.87
N ARG A 31 0.14 4.88 9.97
CA ARG A 31 0.11 3.41 10.10
C ARG A 31 -1.30 2.84 10.06
N GLU A 32 -2.26 3.55 10.66
CA GLU A 32 -3.65 3.11 10.64
C GLU A 32 -4.26 3.21 9.24
N TYR A 33 -3.90 4.21 8.44
CA TYR A 33 -4.29 4.25 7.03
C TYR A 33 -3.68 3.08 6.23
N GLN A 34 -2.42 2.73 6.47
CA GLN A 34 -1.81 1.55 5.85
C GLN A 34 -2.54 0.25 6.26
N MET A 35 -2.91 0.10 7.53
CA MET A 35 -3.71 -1.05 7.97
C MET A 35 -5.11 -1.04 7.39
N LEU A 36 -5.70 0.13 7.16
CA LEU A 36 -7.03 0.24 6.55
C LEU A 36 -7.05 -0.32 5.12
N SER A 37 -5.97 -0.15 4.34
CA SER A 37 -5.84 -0.79 3.03
C SER A 37 -5.96 -2.31 3.12
N MET A 38 -5.34 -2.90 4.15
CA MET A 38 -5.39 -4.35 4.40
C MET A 38 -6.78 -4.80 4.86
N PHE A 39 -7.47 -4.01 5.67
CA PHE A 39 -8.83 -4.34 6.13
C PHE A 39 -9.85 -4.25 5.00
N HIS A 40 -9.73 -3.24 4.14
CA HIS A 40 -10.56 -3.09 2.96
C HIS A 40 -10.48 -4.34 2.08
N ASP A 41 -9.29 -4.72 1.68
CA ASP A 41 -9.03 -5.89 0.86
C ASP A 41 -9.62 -7.17 1.48
N ARG A 42 -9.34 -7.41 2.76
CA ARG A 42 -9.83 -8.59 3.47
C ARG A 42 -11.33 -8.63 3.69
N ALA A 43 -11.98 -7.49 3.76
CA ALA A 43 -13.43 -7.42 3.89
C ALA A 43 -14.13 -7.61 2.53
N LEU A 44 -13.49 -7.24 1.42
CA LEU A 44 -14.08 -7.36 0.07
C LEU A 44 -13.84 -8.74 -0.55
N MET A 45 -12.65 -9.31 -0.37
CA MET A 45 -12.24 -10.60 -0.96
C MET A 45 -13.22 -11.77 -0.72
N PRO A 46 -13.79 -11.98 0.49
CA PRO A 46 -14.73 -13.08 0.72
C PRO A 46 -15.99 -13.01 -0.13
N HIS A 47 -16.51 -11.82 -0.39
CA HIS A 47 -17.70 -11.62 -1.22
C HIS A 47 -17.42 -12.01 -2.69
N VAL A 48 -16.26 -11.61 -3.18
CA VAL A 48 -15.81 -11.93 -4.53
C VAL A 48 -15.49 -13.43 -4.66
N ALA A 49 -14.81 -14.01 -3.68
CA ALA A 49 -14.53 -15.45 -3.64
C ALA A 49 -15.82 -16.30 -3.62
N ALA A 50 -16.90 -15.80 -3.02
CA ALA A 50 -18.18 -16.49 -3.00
C ALA A 50 -18.84 -16.63 -4.38
N VAL A 51 -18.56 -15.71 -5.32
CA VAL A 51 -19.13 -15.74 -6.68
C VAL A 51 -18.24 -16.44 -7.71
N GLY A 52 -16.91 -16.39 -7.56
CA GLY A 52 -16.00 -16.92 -8.57
C GLY A 52 -14.75 -17.61 -8.01
N GLY A 53 -14.73 -17.93 -6.71
CA GLY A 53 -13.60 -18.62 -6.08
C GLY A 53 -12.34 -17.80 -6.04
N MET A 54 -11.21 -18.47 -5.93
CA MET A 54 -9.90 -17.84 -5.85
C MET A 54 -9.49 -17.09 -7.12
N GLU A 55 -9.94 -17.51 -8.29
CA GLU A 55 -9.66 -16.80 -9.55
C GLU A 55 -10.30 -15.41 -9.55
N ALA A 56 -11.53 -15.30 -9.02
CA ALA A 56 -12.18 -14.00 -8.86
C ALA A 56 -11.43 -13.11 -7.85
N SER A 57 -10.88 -13.69 -6.79
CA SER A 57 -10.04 -12.95 -5.83
C SER A 57 -8.75 -12.42 -6.50
N VAL A 58 -8.11 -13.18 -7.37
CA VAL A 58 -6.96 -12.71 -8.16
C VAL A 58 -7.38 -11.57 -9.08
N THR A 59 -8.53 -11.69 -9.78
CA THR A 59 -9.05 -10.63 -10.65
C THR A 59 -9.31 -9.34 -9.88
N LEU A 60 -9.90 -9.44 -8.68
CA LEU A 60 -10.11 -8.28 -7.82
C LEU A 60 -8.78 -7.64 -7.41
N ALA A 61 -7.84 -8.43 -6.90
CA ALA A 61 -6.53 -7.95 -6.47
C ALA A 61 -5.76 -7.27 -7.62
N ASP A 62 -5.74 -7.87 -8.80
CA ASP A 62 -5.14 -7.28 -10.00
C ASP A 62 -5.77 -5.91 -10.32
N GLY A 63 -7.09 -5.82 -10.29
CA GLY A 63 -7.79 -4.57 -10.59
C GLY A 63 -7.61 -3.51 -9.50
N GLU A 64 -7.58 -3.92 -8.25
CA GLU A 64 -7.42 -3.03 -7.09
C GLU A 64 -5.99 -2.49 -6.99
N TRP A 65 -5.01 -3.39 -6.87
CA TRP A 65 -3.62 -3.02 -6.63
C TRP A 65 -2.95 -2.48 -7.89
N MET A 66 -2.99 -3.18 -9.01
CA MET A 66 -2.41 -2.67 -10.26
C MET A 66 -3.17 -1.48 -10.83
N GLY A 67 -4.45 -1.32 -10.49
CA GLY A 67 -5.27 -0.17 -10.89
C GLY A 67 -4.94 1.12 -10.12
N SER A 68 -4.34 1.01 -8.95
CA SER A 68 -4.07 2.16 -8.07
C SER A 68 -2.60 2.38 -7.76
N SER A 69 -1.79 1.32 -7.61
CA SER A 69 -0.39 1.44 -7.20
C SER A 69 0.46 2.35 -8.10
N PRO A 70 0.34 2.34 -9.43
CA PRO A 70 1.11 3.26 -10.25
C PRO A 70 0.78 4.74 -9.99
N ILE A 71 -0.45 5.03 -9.57
CA ILE A 71 -0.89 6.40 -9.27
C ILE A 71 -0.33 6.82 -7.93
N TYR A 72 -0.61 6.06 -6.87
CA TYR A 72 -0.20 6.48 -5.53
C TYR A 72 1.31 6.38 -5.31
N THR A 73 2.01 5.43 -5.93
CA THR A 73 3.48 5.36 -5.84
C THR A 73 4.14 6.62 -6.39
N ARG A 74 3.73 7.08 -7.60
CA ARG A 74 4.23 8.34 -8.17
C ARG A 74 3.91 9.54 -7.29
N ARG A 75 2.73 9.58 -6.69
CA ARG A 75 2.28 10.65 -5.80
C ARG A 75 3.07 10.65 -4.50
N ASN A 76 3.22 9.49 -3.87
CA ASN A 76 4.00 9.34 -2.63
C ASN A 76 5.46 9.77 -2.83
N LEU A 77 6.13 9.31 -3.87
CA LEU A 77 7.51 9.71 -4.20
C LEU A 77 7.62 11.22 -4.45
N ALA A 78 6.70 11.79 -5.24
CA ALA A 78 6.68 13.23 -5.49
C ALA A 78 6.43 14.04 -4.21
N ASN A 79 5.53 13.55 -3.35
CA ASN A 79 5.16 14.20 -2.09
C ASN A 79 6.33 14.34 -1.10
N VAL A 80 7.26 13.40 -1.14
CA VAL A 80 8.45 13.37 -0.26
C VAL A 80 9.74 13.83 -0.96
N GLY A 81 9.64 14.31 -2.20
CA GLY A 81 10.78 14.78 -2.97
C GLY A 81 11.74 13.68 -3.44
N ALA A 82 11.36 12.41 -3.32
CA ALA A 82 12.16 11.29 -3.83
C ALA A 82 12.02 11.22 -5.36
N THR A 83 13.05 11.65 -6.04
CA THR A 83 13.10 11.69 -7.51
C THR A 83 14.13 10.71 -8.05
N GLY A 84 13.97 10.29 -9.31
CA GLY A 84 14.86 9.35 -9.97
C GLY A 84 14.14 8.06 -10.39
N ASP A 85 14.90 7.18 -11.01
CA ASP A 85 14.41 5.96 -11.63
C ASP A 85 15.26 4.73 -11.25
N THR A 86 16.10 4.87 -10.23
CA THR A 86 16.99 3.82 -9.73
C THR A 86 16.28 2.81 -8.82
N VAL A 87 16.93 1.66 -8.59
CA VAL A 87 16.48 0.66 -7.62
C VAL A 87 16.30 1.26 -6.22
N ALA A 88 17.15 2.18 -5.80
CA ALA A 88 17.00 2.89 -4.53
C ALA A 88 15.71 3.73 -4.48
N THR A 89 15.33 4.38 -5.58
CA THR A 89 14.08 5.14 -5.66
C THR A 89 12.86 4.20 -5.62
N ILE A 90 12.93 3.07 -6.31
CA ILE A 90 11.87 2.03 -6.24
C ILE A 90 11.71 1.52 -4.82
N ALA A 91 12.82 1.21 -4.11
CA ALA A 91 12.78 0.78 -2.72
C ALA A 91 12.12 1.81 -1.78
N LYS A 92 12.39 3.12 -1.99
CA LYS A 92 11.67 4.20 -1.26
C LYS A 92 10.17 4.17 -1.54
N GLY A 93 9.77 3.90 -2.79
CA GLY A 93 8.36 3.73 -3.16
C GLY A 93 7.68 2.63 -2.36
N ILE A 94 8.35 1.49 -2.16
CA ILE A 94 7.82 0.39 -1.33
C ILE A 94 7.78 0.74 0.15
N GLN A 95 8.78 1.46 0.67
CA GLN A 95 8.76 1.94 2.06
C GLN A 95 7.62 2.92 2.34
N LEU A 96 7.16 3.63 1.32
CA LEU A 96 6.04 4.57 1.37
C LEU A 96 4.71 3.95 0.92
N ASP A 97 4.70 2.68 0.54
CA ASP A 97 3.51 2.04 -0.01
C ASP A 97 2.39 1.92 1.03
N ILE A 98 1.18 2.26 0.61
CA ILE A 98 -0.01 2.15 1.47
C ILE A 98 -0.27 0.69 1.87
N GLY A 99 0.12 -0.27 1.04
CA GLY A 99 0.04 -1.70 1.30
C GLY A 99 1.20 -2.27 2.13
N GLY A 100 2.17 -1.45 2.52
CA GLY A 100 3.39 -1.86 3.20
C GLY A 100 3.54 -1.40 4.66
N PRO A 101 2.53 -1.58 5.56
CA PRO A 101 2.72 -1.24 6.97
C PRO A 101 3.85 -2.09 7.58
N ASP A 102 4.89 -1.42 8.08
CA ASP A 102 6.14 -2.03 8.56
C ASP A 102 5.94 -3.09 9.66
N HIS A 103 4.92 -2.90 10.51
CA HIS A 103 4.56 -3.84 11.57
C HIS A 103 3.73 -5.05 11.09
N TYR A 104 3.33 -5.07 9.82
CA TYR A 104 2.53 -6.13 9.20
C TYR A 104 3.18 -6.73 7.95
N LEU A 105 3.98 -5.93 7.23
CA LEU A 105 4.85 -6.32 6.12
C LEU A 105 6.24 -5.72 6.34
N ASP A 106 7.15 -6.50 6.93
CA ASP A 106 8.51 -6.04 7.23
C ASP A 106 9.42 -6.21 6.01
N PHE A 107 9.37 -5.23 5.10
CA PHE A 107 10.23 -5.17 3.93
C PHE A 107 11.65 -4.70 4.26
N ARG A 108 12.62 -5.44 3.72
CA ARG A 108 14.04 -5.11 3.79
C ARG A 108 14.64 -5.04 2.40
N PHE A 109 15.68 -4.23 2.25
CA PHE A 109 16.30 -3.95 0.97
C PHE A 109 17.81 -4.02 1.05
N GLU A 110 18.43 -4.50 -0.03
CA GLU A 110 19.85 -4.44 -0.30
C GLU A 110 20.04 -3.86 -1.70
N VAL A 111 20.50 -2.62 -1.80
CA VAL A 111 20.78 -1.96 -3.08
C VAL A 111 22.25 -2.17 -3.41
N THR A 112 22.53 -2.87 -4.50
CA THR A 112 23.90 -3.19 -4.93
C THR A 112 24.44 -2.21 -5.97
N SER A 113 23.54 -1.60 -6.75
CA SER A 113 23.84 -0.54 -7.72
C SER A 113 22.59 0.29 -8.01
N ASP A 114 22.68 1.28 -8.89
CA ASP A 114 21.51 2.03 -9.37
C ASP A 114 20.51 1.14 -10.10
N ASP A 115 20.99 0.06 -10.72
CA ASP A 115 20.21 -0.83 -11.59
C ASP A 115 19.90 -2.20 -10.96
N GLU A 116 20.43 -2.52 -9.78
CA GLU A 116 20.23 -3.84 -9.17
C GLU A 116 20.17 -3.79 -7.65
N GLY A 117 19.34 -4.64 -7.09
CA GLY A 117 19.20 -4.84 -5.67
C GLY A 117 18.33 -6.05 -5.34
N PHE A 118 18.11 -6.26 -4.07
CA PHE A 118 17.26 -7.31 -3.53
C PHE A 118 16.32 -6.74 -2.50
N PHE A 119 15.14 -7.36 -2.39
CA PHE A 119 14.25 -7.11 -1.27
C PHE A 119 13.70 -8.43 -0.74
N TRP A 120 13.29 -8.40 0.51
CA TRP A 120 12.70 -9.55 1.18
C TRP A 120 11.74 -9.09 2.27
N THR A 121 10.88 -10.00 2.74
CA THR A 121 10.08 -9.79 3.92
C THR A 121 10.59 -10.67 5.07
N GLU A 122 10.85 -10.06 6.22
CA GLU A 122 11.14 -10.82 7.45
C GLU A 122 9.85 -11.39 8.02
N PHE A 123 8.77 -10.63 7.99
CA PHE A 123 7.43 -11.04 8.36
C PHE A 123 6.42 -10.60 7.29
N CYS A 124 5.47 -11.48 6.96
CA CYS A 124 4.40 -11.23 6.02
C CYS A 124 3.03 -11.52 6.66
N GLY A 125 2.34 -10.47 7.09
CA GLY A 125 1.03 -10.56 7.70
C GLY A 125 -0.05 -11.14 6.79
N PRO A 126 -0.11 -10.80 5.49
CA PRO A 126 -1.02 -11.43 4.54
C PRO A 126 -0.88 -12.95 4.51
N HIS A 127 0.33 -13.48 4.43
CA HIS A 127 0.55 -14.92 4.43
C HIS A 127 0.22 -15.55 5.79
N ASP A 128 0.57 -14.92 6.91
CA ASP A 128 0.22 -15.42 8.24
C ASP A 128 -1.31 -15.46 8.43
N HIS A 129 -2.02 -14.44 7.97
CA HIS A 129 -3.48 -14.42 7.96
C HIS A 129 -4.06 -15.58 7.13
N LEU A 130 -3.56 -15.76 5.90
CA LEU A 130 -4.02 -16.82 5.01
C LEU A 130 -3.76 -18.22 5.60
N ARG A 131 -2.59 -18.43 6.21
CA ARG A 131 -2.26 -19.68 6.91
C ARG A 131 -3.28 -20.02 8.00
N ARG A 132 -3.68 -19.03 8.79
CA ARG A 132 -4.68 -19.22 9.87
C ARG A 132 -6.05 -19.57 9.33
N LEU A 133 -6.46 -18.96 8.21
CA LEU A 133 -7.75 -19.21 7.60
C LEU A 133 -7.83 -20.57 6.90
N THR A 134 -6.78 -21.00 6.21
CA THR A 134 -6.81 -22.14 5.30
C THR A 134 -6.02 -23.36 5.78
N GLY A 135 -5.40 -23.29 6.96
CA GLY A 135 -4.50 -24.33 7.46
C GLY A 135 -3.23 -24.49 6.59
N ASN A 136 -2.79 -23.40 5.95
CA ASN A 136 -1.62 -23.39 5.06
C ASN A 136 -1.83 -24.21 3.75
N ASP A 137 -3.06 -24.17 3.18
CA ASP A 137 -3.35 -24.82 1.91
C ASP A 137 -2.39 -24.34 0.82
N PRO A 138 -1.55 -25.23 0.24
CA PRO A 138 -0.51 -24.82 -0.71
C PRO A 138 -1.06 -24.15 -1.97
N GLY A 139 -2.25 -24.54 -2.44
CA GLY A 139 -2.89 -23.97 -3.61
C GLY A 139 -3.28 -22.51 -3.39
N THR A 140 -3.89 -22.21 -2.25
CA THR A 140 -4.29 -20.85 -1.86
C THR A 140 -3.06 -19.97 -1.62
N VAL A 141 -2.05 -20.51 -0.95
CA VAL A 141 -0.77 -19.79 -0.73
C VAL A 141 -0.10 -19.46 -2.06
N GLN A 142 -0.08 -20.40 -3.00
CA GLN A 142 0.50 -20.17 -4.33
C GLN A 142 -0.25 -19.09 -5.12
N LEU A 143 -1.59 -19.09 -5.08
CA LEU A 143 -2.38 -18.06 -5.75
C LEU A 143 -2.06 -16.66 -5.24
N MET A 144 -1.94 -16.50 -3.92
CA MET A 144 -1.55 -15.22 -3.33
C MET A 144 -0.10 -14.86 -3.69
N CYS A 145 0.87 -15.72 -3.32
CA CYS A 145 2.30 -15.41 -3.41
C CYS A 145 2.85 -15.45 -4.85
N HIS A 146 2.11 -15.97 -5.84
CA HIS A 146 2.53 -16.05 -7.24
C HIS A 146 1.54 -15.33 -8.17
N GLY A 147 0.23 -15.55 -7.99
CA GLY A 147 -0.77 -14.99 -8.88
C GLY A 147 -0.98 -13.49 -8.71
N MET A 148 -0.94 -13.01 -7.46
CA MET A 148 -1.17 -11.59 -7.14
C MET A 148 0.13 -10.80 -7.05
N GLU A 149 1.13 -11.30 -6.31
CA GLU A 149 2.35 -10.57 -5.98
C GLU A 149 3.17 -10.16 -7.20
N ASP A 150 3.38 -11.06 -8.18
CA ASP A 150 4.21 -10.79 -9.35
C ASP A 150 3.74 -9.53 -10.10
N ARG A 151 2.44 -9.46 -10.36
CA ARG A 151 1.84 -8.36 -11.12
C ARG A 151 1.80 -7.06 -10.31
N THR A 152 1.52 -7.17 -9.02
CA THR A 152 1.47 -6.02 -8.12
C THR A 152 2.84 -5.37 -8.02
N PHE A 153 3.90 -6.16 -7.82
CA PHE A 153 5.27 -5.62 -7.79
C PHE A 153 5.67 -4.99 -9.13
N ASP A 154 5.39 -5.65 -10.26
CA ASP A 154 5.71 -5.10 -11.58
C ASP A 154 5.00 -3.75 -11.82
N ALA A 155 3.75 -3.61 -11.41
CA ALA A 155 3.00 -2.37 -11.54
C ALA A 155 3.56 -1.26 -10.63
N THR A 156 3.85 -1.58 -9.37
CA THR A 156 4.39 -0.64 -8.38
C THR A 156 5.79 -0.17 -8.77
N PHE A 157 6.68 -1.10 -9.17
CA PHE A 157 8.04 -0.77 -9.58
C PHE A 157 8.08 -0.02 -10.91
N GLY A 158 7.23 -0.45 -11.85
CA GLY A 158 7.07 0.19 -13.15
C GLY A 158 6.56 1.62 -13.05
N ALA A 159 5.90 2.00 -11.96
CA ALA A 159 5.49 3.38 -11.70
C ALA A 159 6.68 4.33 -11.55
N THR A 160 7.80 3.84 -11.01
CA THR A 160 9.07 4.58 -10.84
C THR A 160 9.95 4.44 -12.06
N ASN A 161 10.16 3.21 -12.54
CA ASN A 161 10.92 2.92 -13.75
C ASN A 161 10.20 1.84 -14.57
N PRO A 162 9.66 2.18 -15.76
CA PRO A 162 8.91 1.21 -16.59
C PRO A 162 9.75 0.00 -17.06
N LYS A 163 11.07 0.08 -16.93
CA LYS A 163 12.01 -1.02 -17.22
C LYS A 163 12.37 -1.85 -16.00
N ALA A 164 11.85 -1.49 -14.82
CA ALA A 164 12.06 -2.28 -13.61
C ALA A 164 11.40 -3.66 -13.74
N ARG A 165 12.10 -4.66 -13.23
CA ARG A 165 11.65 -6.05 -13.20
C ARG A 165 11.93 -6.63 -11.82
N CYS A 166 11.08 -7.57 -11.39
CA CYS A 166 11.36 -8.32 -10.21
C CYS A 166 11.23 -9.83 -10.45
N GLU A 167 12.16 -10.58 -9.87
CA GLU A 167 12.22 -12.03 -10.00
C GLU A 167 12.29 -12.66 -8.62
N PRO A 168 11.40 -13.63 -8.29
CA PRO A 168 11.47 -14.32 -7.02
C PRO A 168 12.71 -15.23 -6.97
N ILE A 169 13.49 -15.10 -5.89
CA ILE A 169 14.57 -16.04 -5.57
C ILE A 169 13.96 -17.23 -4.82
N PHE A 170 13.12 -16.95 -3.85
CA PHE A 170 12.24 -17.92 -3.20
C PHE A 170 11.02 -17.23 -2.59
N ARG A 171 9.94 -17.99 -2.45
CA ARG A 171 8.65 -17.54 -1.88
C ARG A 171 7.79 -18.73 -1.45
N PRO A 172 6.79 -18.55 -0.59
CA PRO A 172 5.82 -19.61 -0.28
C PRO A 172 5.01 -20.07 -1.53
N PRO A 173 4.48 -21.31 -1.57
CA PRO A 173 4.61 -22.34 -0.55
C PRO A 173 6.01 -22.97 -0.56
N ARG A 174 6.47 -23.37 0.61
CA ARG A 174 7.80 -23.96 0.80
C ARG A 174 7.80 -24.98 1.94
N PRO A 175 8.82 -25.87 2.06
CA PRO A 175 8.89 -26.82 3.14
C PRO A 175 8.87 -26.17 4.52
N ASP A 176 8.24 -26.83 5.50
CA ASP A 176 8.12 -26.33 6.88
C ASP A 176 9.49 -26.14 7.57
N GLU A 177 10.47 -26.94 7.20
CA GLU A 177 11.86 -26.86 7.71
C GLU A 177 12.66 -25.69 7.10
N PHE A 178 12.09 -24.94 6.16
CA PHE A 178 12.80 -23.81 5.57
C PHE A 178 13.06 -22.72 6.63
N SER A 179 14.34 -22.39 6.80
CA SER A 179 14.79 -21.28 7.64
C SER A 179 15.30 -20.14 6.76
N GLY A 180 14.93 -18.93 7.06
CA GLY A 180 15.32 -17.72 6.30
C GLY A 180 14.20 -16.73 6.20
N HIS A 181 14.40 -15.71 5.40
CA HIS A 181 13.39 -14.68 5.16
C HIS A 181 12.09 -15.29 4.61
N HIS A 182 10.99 -14.60 4.81
CA HIS A 182 9.68 -15.08 4.39
C HIS A 182 9.61 -15.30 2.87
N CYS A 183 10.02 -14.32 2.08
CA CYS A 183 10.30 -14.41 0.65
C CYS A 183 11.51 -13.53 0.33
N ARG A 184 12.15 -13.74 -0.82
CA ARG A 184 13.24 -12.89 -1.32
C ARG A 184 13.15 -12.75 -2.82
N TRP A 185 13.43 -11.55 -3.31
CA TRP A 185 13.31 -11.15 -4.69
C TRP A 185 14.53 -10.39 -5.16
N ARG A 186 14.89 -10.56 -6.43
CA ARG A 186 15.80 -9.70 -7.14
C ARG A 186 15.01 -8.58 -7.79
N LEU A 187 15.44 -7.35 -7.64
CA LEU A 187 14.92 -6.15 -8.28
C LEU A 187 15.99 -5.57 -9.20
N TYR A 188 15.69 -5.37 -10.47
CA TYR A 188 16.66 -4.86 -11.42
C TYR A 188 16.00 -4.03 -12.53
N ILE A 189 16.81 -3.18 -13.19
CA ILE A 189 16.41 -2.41 -14.36
C ILE A 189 16.85 -3.15 -15.60
N ASP A 190 15.91 -3.63 -16.41
CA ASP A 190 16.17 -4.29 -17.68
C ASP A 190 16.24 -3.23 -18.80
N HIS A 191 17.43 -2.78 -19.12
CA HIS A 191 17.64 -1.75 -20.14
C HIS A 191 17.20 -2.18 -21.55
N ASP A 192 17.10 -3.47 -21.83
CA ASP A 192 16.65 -4.03 -23.09
C ASP A 192 15.12 -4.18 -23.17
N ALA A 193 14.42 -4.07 -22.05
CA ALA A 193 12.97 -4.16 -22.01
C ALA A 193 12.30 -2.94 -22.65
N GLU A 194 11.15 -3.18 -23.29
CA GLU A 194 10.22 -2.11 -23.64
C GLU A 194 9.66 -1.51 -22.32
N GLY A 195 9.90 -0.22 -22.11
CA GLY A 195 9.45 0.46 -20.90
C GLY A 195 7.96 0.77 -20.96
N ALA A 196 7.12 -0.14 -20.46
CA ALA A 196 5.69 0.09 -20.32
C ALA A 196 5.17 -0.57 -19.05
N LEU A 197 4.22 0.09 -18.38
CA LEU A 197 3.41 -0.54 -17.34
C LEU A 197 2.56 -1.66 -17.95
N PRO A 198 2.31 -2.75 -17.22
CA PRO A 198 1.36 -3.76 -17.65
C PRO A 198 0.00 -3.11 -17.95
N ALA A 199 -0.62 -3.48 -19.06
CA ALA A 199 -1.95 -2.97 -19.40
C ALA A 199 -2.96 -3.45 -18.36
N ASN A 200 -3.66 -2.49 -17.74
CA ASN A 200 -4.68 -2.76 -16.75
C ASN A 200 -5.88 -1.84 -16.96
N PRO A 201 -7.09 -2.39 -17.21
CA PRO A 201 -8.28 -1.58 -17.44
C PRO A 201 -8.66 -0.70 -16.25
N SER A 202 -8.46 -1.18 -15.02
CA SER A 202 -8.71 -0.41 -13.81
C SER A 202 -7.77 0.80 -13.72
N LEU A 203 -6.48 0.64 -14.02
CA LEU A 203 -5.54 1.76 -14.08
C LEU A 203 -5.98 2.81 -15.10
N ALA A 204 -6.35 2.37 -16.30
CA ALA A 204 -6.82 3.28 -17.35
C ALA A 204 -8.07 4.06 -16.91
N PHE A 205 -9.00 3.40 -16.21
CA PHE A 205 -10.15 4.08 -15.60
C PHE A 205 -9.71 5.03 -14.48
N MET A 206 -8.91 4.56 -13.54
CA MET A 206 -8.49 5.33 -12.36
C MET A 206 -7.75 6.61 -12.74
N GLU A 207 -6.91 6.59 -13.77
CA GLU A 207 -6.19 7.77 -14.29
C GLU A 207 -7.14 8.87 -14.80
N THR A 208 -8.38 8.53 -15.19
CA THR A 208 -9.41 9.51 -15.59
C THR A 208 -10.13 10.15 -14.41
N THR A 209 -9.96 9.61 -13.21
CA THR A 209 -10.71 10.06 -12.04
C THR A 209 -10.12 11.33 -11.44
N ARG A 210 -10.99 12.14 -10.80
CA ARG A 210 -10.54 13.31 -10.03
C ARG A 210 -9.58 12.92 -8.90
N ALA A 211 -9.72 11.74 -8.33
CA ALA A 211 -8.86 11.26 -7.25
C ALA A 211 -7.39 11.13 -7.69
N ALA A 212 -7.13 10.64 -8.91
CA ALA A 212 -5.77 10.48 -9.43
C ALA A 212 -4.99 11.81 -9.50
N SER A 213 -5.67 12.91 -9.79
CA SER A 213 -5.08 14.26 -9.92
C SER A 213 -5.45 15.20 -8.77
N PHE A 214 -6.03 14.67 -7.68
CA PHE A 214 -6.46 15.50 -6.56
C PHE A 214 -5.27 16.17 -5.89
N SER A 215 -5.42 17.46 -5.61
CA SER A 215 -4.47 18.25 -4.83
C SER A 215 -5.13 18.80 -3.58
N TYR A 216 -4.37 18.91 -2.51
CA TYR A 216 -4.81 19.45 -1.23
C TYR A 216 -3.84 20.55 -0.77
N GLU A 217 -4.36 21.47 0.01
CA GLU A 217 -3.54 22.50 0.65
C GLU A 217 -2.85 21.92 1.88
N LEU A 218 -1.63 22.39 2.11
CA LEU A 218 -0.86 22.05 3.31
C LEU A 218 -0.94 23.24 4.28
N GLY A 219 -1.27 22.92 5.53
CA GLY A 219 -1.18 23.85 6.62
C GLY A 219 0.28 24.13 7.03
N GLU A 220 0.46 25.07 7.94
CA GLU A 220 1.77 25.37 8.51
C GLU A 220 2.22 24.23 9.45
N SER A 221 3.53 23.93 9.43
CA SER A 221 4.11 22.98 10.38
C SER A 221 4.07 23.58 11.79
N ALA A 222 3.55 22.80 12.73
CA ALA A 222 3.35 23.25 14.10
C ALA A 222 4.39 22.70 15.09
N GLU A 223 5.19 21.71 14.69
CA GLU A 223 6.16 21.04 15.55
C GLU A 223 7.52 20.94 14.83
N PRO A 224 8.63 21.37 15.47
CA PRO A 224 9.96 21.37 14.84
C PRO A 224 10.60 19.96 14.87
N GLY A 225 11.59 19.78 13.99
CA GLY A 225 12.47 18.60 13.94
C GLY A 225 11.96 17.49 13.04
N GLY A 226 12.84 16.50 12.81
CA GLY A 226 12.64 15.40 11.87
C GLY A 226 13.07 15.75 10.45
N LEU A 227 13.01 14.74 9.57
CA LEU A 227 13.35 14.87 8.14
C LEU A 227 12.18 15.49 7.38
N ASP A 228 12.42 16.58 6.65
CA ASP A 228 11.37 17.28 5.88
C ASP A 228 11.05 16.62 4.54
N ASP A 229 11.95 15.77 4.04
CA ASP A 229 11.84 15.08 2.76
C ASP A 229 12.55 13.71 2.81
N TYR A 230 12.47 12.98 1.70
CA TYR A 230 13.16 11.70 1.53
C TYR A 230 14.09 11.73 0.31
N THR A 231 14.79 12.84 0.11
CA THR A 231 15.78 13.03 -0.97
C THR A 231 17.12 12.35 -0.68
N GLY A 232 17.43 12.08 0.58
CA GLY A 232 18.65 11.42 1.05
C GLY A 232 18.76 9.95 0.59
N PRO A 233 19.75 9.21 1.11
CA PRO A 233 19.90 7.78 0.82
C PRO A 233 18.71 6.96 1.31
N LEU A 234 18.58 5.72 0.77
CA LEU A 234 17.61 4.76 1.27
C LEU A 234 17.87 4.47 2.75
N LEU A 235 16.83 4.58 3.57
CA LEU A 235 16.90 4.25 4.98
C LEU A 235 16.85 2.72 5.15
N GLU A 236 17.77 2.19 5.94
CA GLU A 236 17.77 0.76 6.30
C GLU A 236 16.49 0.39 7.07
N TRP A 237 16.08 1.29 7.95
CA TRP A 237 14.86 1.21 8.75
C TRP A 237 14.02 2.44 8.49
N PHE A 238 12.98 2.29 7.70
CA PHE A 238 12.02 3.38 7.48
C PHE A 238 11.09 3.49 8.69
N ARG A 239 11.14 4.63 9.37
CA ARG A 239 10.29 4.91 10.53
C ARG A 239 9.65 6.28 10.36
N LEU A 240 8.34 6.30 10.37
CA LEU A 240 7.56 7.54 10.23
C LEU A 240 7.91 8.57 11.30
N GLU A 241 8.27 8.15 12.51
CA GLU A 241 8.67 9.03 13.62
C GLU A 241 9.95 9.83 13.36
N GLU A 242 10.76 9.44 12.40
CA GLU A 242 11.99 10.16 12.03
C GLU A 242 11.71 11.41 11.18
N PHE A 243 10.49 11.50 10.64
CA PHE A 243 10.11 12.59 9.75
C PHE A 243 9.48 13.77 10.49
N SER A 244 9.50 14.93 9.83
CA SER A 244 8.96 16.17 10.40
C SER A 244 7.43 16.18 10.43
N HIS A 245 6.89 17.08 11.23
CA HIS A 245 5.44 17.30 11.28
C HIS A 245 4.87 17.63 9.89
N ALA A 246 5.54 18.50 9.13
CA ALA A 246 5.10 18.86 7.78
C ALA A 246 5.10 17.65 6.83
N PHE A 247 6.13 16.79 6.90
CA PHE A 247 6.17 15.54 6.14
C PHE A 247 5.00 14.64 6.51
N LEU A 248 4.78 14.40 7.79
CA LEU A 248 3.74 13.49 8.28
C LEU A 248 2.32 14.00 7.97
N VAL A 249 2.08 15.31 8.01
CA VAL A 249 0.80 15.90 7.56
C VAL A 249 0.56 15.59 6.07
N ARG A 250 1.58 15.80 5.23
CA ARG A 250 1.49 15.47 3.81
C ARG A 250 1.21 13.98 3.61
N GLN A 251 1.95 13.13 4.31
CA GLN A 251 1.83 11.69 4.18
C GLN A 251 0.48 11.16 4.67
N ALA A 252 -0.05 11.69 5.77
CA ALA A 252 -1.38 11.32 6.26
C ALA A 252 -2.50 11.67 5.25
N LYS A 253 -2.41 12.85 4.64
CA LYS A 253 -3.36 13.27 3.58
C LYS A 253 -3.22 12.39 2.33
N GLU A 254 -1.99 12.03 1.95
CA GLU A 254 -1.74 11.16 0.81
C GLU A 254 -2.25 9.74 1.09
N TYR A 255 -1.95 9.17 2.24
CA TYR A 255 -2.43 7.83 2.60
C TYR A 255 -3.96 7.73 2.67
N ALA A 256 -4.64 8.77 3.15
CA ALA A 256 -6.10 8.83 3.08
C ALA A 256 -6.62 8.77 1.63
N LEU A 257 -5.91 9.44 0.70
CA LEU A 257 -6.22 9.39 -0.73
C LEU A 257 -5.86 8.03 -1.35
N ASP A 258 -4.75 7.43 -0.95
CA ASP A 258 -4.31 6.11 -1.44
C ASP A 258 -5.32 5.02 -1.09
N VAL A 259 -5.84 5.02 0.14
CA VAL A 259 -6.94 4.12 0.55
C VAL A 259 -8.18 4.36 -0.33
N HIS A 260 -8.53 5.62 -0.61
CA HIS A 260 -9.64 5.92 -1.50
C HIS A 260 -9.40 5.41 -2.93
N LEU A 261 -8.18 5.53 -3.45
CA LEU A 261 -7.82 5.02 -4.77
C LEU A 261 -7.95 3.50 -4.83
N LEU A 262 -7.45 2.77 -3.83
CA LEU A 262 -7.59 1.32 -3.70
C LEU A 262 -9.07 0.90 -3.68
N MET A 263 -9.84 1.45 -2.75
CA MET A 263 -11.27 1.14 -2.63
C MET A 263 -12.03 1.40 -3.93
N ARG A 264 -11.73 2.50 -4.61
CA ARG A 264 -12.39 2.85 -5.86
C ARG A 264 -12.01 1.90 -6.99
N ALA A 265 -10.73 1.52 -7.09
CA ALA A 265 -10.24 0.55 -8.07
C ALA A 265 -10.88 -0.84 -7.83
N GLY A 266 -10.95 -1.28 -6.57
CA GLY A 266 -11.61 -2.53 -6.19
C GLY A 266 -13.11 -2.52 -6.55
N TYR A 267 -13.84 -1.48 -6.21
CA TYR A 267 -15.26 -1.35 -6.54
C TYR A 267 -15.52 -1.28 -8.04
N TRP A 268 -14.72 -0.53 -8.79
CA TRP A 268 -14.81 -0.49 -10.23
C TRP A 268 -14.57 -1.87 -10.85
N THR A 269 -13.53 -2.57 -10.39
CA THR A 269 -13.22 -3.93 -10.85
C THR A 269 -14.35 -4.89 -10.53
N ALA A 270 -14.95 -4.78 -9.35
CA ALA A 270 -16.07 -5.61 -8.96
C ALA A 270 -17.31 -5.34 -9.83
N SER A 271 -17.63 -4.08 -10.12
CA SER A 271 -18.73 -3.70 -11.01
C SER A 271 -18.53 -4.23 -12.44
N GLU A 272 -17.33 -4.05 -13.02
CA GLU A 272 -17.03 -4.48 -14.38
C GLU A 272 -17.09 -6.03 -14.56
N ASN A 273 -16.71 -6.80 -13.53
CA ASN A 273 -16.65 -8.25 -13.63
C ASN A 273 -17.93 -8.96 -13.15
N TRP A 274 -18.62 -8.41 -12.16
CA TRP A 274 -19.77 -9.07 -11.52
C TRP A 274 -21.06 -8.22 -11.56
N GLY A 275 -20.99 -7.00 -12.10
CA GLY A 275 -22.11 -6.11 -12.31
C GLY A 275 -22.43 -5.20 -11.12
N ASP A 276 -23.17 -4.14 -11.41
CA ASP A 276 -23.55 -3.12 -10.39
C ASP A 276 -24.44 -3.68 -9.30
N GLU A 277 -25.33 -4.65 -9.62
CA GLU A 277 -26.20 -5.29 -8.63
C GLU A 277 -25.39 -6.04 -7.57
N PHE A 278 -24.33 -6.77 -7.98
CA PHE A 278 -23.40 -7.40 -7.04
C PHE A 278 -22.75 -6.35 -6.13
N LEU A 279 -22.28 -5.27 -6.71
CA LEU A 279 -21.60 -4.21 -5.95
C LEU A 279 -22.57 -3.53 -4.98
N GLU A 280 -23.80 -3.21 -5.37
CA GLU A 280 -24.82 -2.60 -4.51
C GLU A 280 -25.15 -3.47 -3.29
N GLN A 281 -25.19 -4.79 -3.46
CA GLN A 281 -25.40 -5.74 -2.36
C GLN A 281 -24.16 -5.88 -1.47
N THR A 282 -22.96 -5.86 -2.05
CA THR A 282 -21.71 -6.09 -1.34
C THR A 282 -21.24 -4.89 -0.53
N ILE A 283 -21.40 -3.65 -1.02
CA ILE A 283 -20.89 -2.46 -0.34
C ILE A 283 -21.36 -2.32 1.12
N PRO A 284 -22.64 -2.51 1.47
CA PRO A 284 -23.07 -2.40 2.87
C PRO A 284 -22.40 -3.44 3.78
N GLU A 285 -22.27 -4.68 3.31
CA GLU A 285 -21.64 -5.77 4.07
C GLU A 285 -20.13 -5.58 4.19
N HIS A 286 -19.47 -5.19 3.09
CA HIS A 286 -18.07 -4.82 3.09
C HIS A 286 -17.78 -3.70 4.10
N ARG A 287 -18.56 -2.61 4.08
CA ARG A 287 -18.40 -1.51 5.03
C ARG A 287 -18.65 -1.96 6.47
N ALA A 288 -19.65 -2.77 6.71
CA ALA A 288 -19.92 -3.34 8.03
C ALA A 288 -18.78 -4.25 8.51
N GLY A 289 -18.08 -4.93 7.59
CA GLY A 289 -16.97 -5.82 7.89
C GLY A 289 -15.71 -5.10 8.38
N PHE A 290 -15.38 -3.94 7.78
CA PHE A 290 -14.14 -3.24 8.15
C PHE A 290 -14.34 -2.02 9.06
N ALA A 291 -15.52 -1.39 9.06
CA ALA A 291 -15.78 -0.17 9.83
C ALA A 291 -15.55 -0.32 11.35
N PRO A 292 -15.93 -1.42 12.04
CA PRO A 292 -15.66 -1.56 13.47
C PRO A 292 -14.15 -1.54 13.76
N GLY A 293 -13.35 -2.33 13.04
CA GLY A 293 -11.90 -2.37 13.22
C GLY A 293 -11.23 -1.03 12.88
N LEU A 294 -11.72 -0.34 11.84
CA LEU A 294 -11.27 1.00 11.50
C LEU A 294 -11.57 1.99 12.62
N THR A 295 -12.81 2.02 13.12
CA THR A 295 -13.21 2.96 14.16
C THR A 295 -12.41 2.74 15.44
N GLU A 296 -12.25 1.48 15.89
CA GLU A 296 -11.46 1.14 17.06
C GLU A 296 -10.01 1.62 16.93
N ARG A 297 -9.36 1.32 15.82
CA ARG A 297 -7.97 1.69 15.57
C ARG A 297 -7.76 3.20 15.40
N LEU A 298 -8.66 3.89 14.70
CA LEU A 298 -8.55 5.34 14.53
C LEU A 298 -8.86 6.12 15.82
N VAL A 299 -9.66 5.57 16.71
CA VAL A 299 -9.88 6.20 18.04
C VAL A 299 -8.63 6.06 18.91
N ASP A 300 -7.89 4.97 18.76
CA ASP A 300 -6.68 4.70 19.53
C ASP A 300 -5.41 5.33 18.90
N ALA A 301 -5.49 5.81 17.65
CA ALA A 301 -4.39 6.50 16.95
C ALA A 301 -4.32 7.98 17.32
#